data_5019b695cff3f0447637b949df1248a3
#
_entry.id   5019b695cff3f0447637b949df1248a3
#
_cell.length_a   1.000
_cell.length_b   1.000
_cell.length_c   1.000
_cell.angle_alpha   90.00
_cell.angle_beta   90.00
_cell.angle_gamma   90.00
#
_symmetry.space_group_name_H-M   'P 1'
#
loop_
_entity.id
_entity.type
_entity.pdbx_description
1 polymer ?
#
loop_
_entity_poly.entity_id
_entity_poly.type
_entity_poly.pdbx_seq_one_letter_code
_entity_poly.pdbx_strand_id
1 'polypeptide(L)'
;MSLEGPELPVTVDVVFERFPASVRGAVVVRGTDSEPHQIRLDALSVTEAHARSRVVHEVPAGPVTVDVVPRGEVLIPFDVPFAELAPGWYGVIAAVVVDGQRRIQGPDEAKRFVVPWPPEEVRRGSIPADLPIRVPGSRGAVVERVDCKPDRAIVRWRHAPGERAAEPEFPDLRVFAGSRRLPNVDSGGDPGTGERITVTHPVLKRHRQLTFEIDRRVRHGRPAVRGKWSASLDLP
;
A
#
# COMPACT_ATOMS: atom_id res chain seq x y z
N MET A 1 31.89 -10.61 -1.35
CA MET A 1 32.34 -9.20 -1.48
C MET A 1 31.08 -8.38 -1.58
N SER A 2 30.58 -7.88 -0.44
CA SER A 2 29.42 -6.97 -0.40
C SER A 2 29.88 -5.64 -1.00
N LEU A 3 29.25 -5.25 -2.09
CA LEU A 3 29.36 -3.89 -2.61
C LEU A 3 28.53 -3.00 -1.67
N GLU A 4 29.14 -2.50 -0.63
CA GLU A 4 28.58 -1.38 0.12
C GLU A 4 28.51 -0.21 -0.84
N GLY A 5 27.30 0.17 -1.22
CA GLY A 5 27.08 1.44 -1.94
C GLY A 5 27.55 2.60 -1.06
N PRO A 6 27.90 3.75 -1.64
CA PRO A 6 28.33 4.91 -0.86
C PRO A 6 27.24 5.25 0.15
N GLU A 7 27.59 5.33 1.44
CA GLU A 7 26.69 5.75 2.50
C GLU A 7 26.02 7.09 2.11
N LEU A 8 24.73 7.15 2.33
CA LEU A 8 23.99 8.39 2.10
C LEU A 8 24.37 9.39 3.20
N PRO A 9 24.67 10.66 2.87
CA PRO A 9 25.05 11.66 3.85
C PRO A 9 23.90 12.02 4.81
N VAL A 10 22.67 11.75 4.40
CA VAL A 10 21.46 11.93 5.22
C VAL A 10 20.45 10.82 4.95
N THR A 11 19.58 10.58 5.94
CA THR A 11 18.36 9.79 5.76
C THR A 11 17.14 10.69 5.79
N VAL A 12 16.11 10.31 5.04
CA VAL A 12 14.84 11.05 4.96
C VAL A 12 13.70 10.14 5.42
N ASP A 13 12.96 10.58 6.42
CA ASP A 13 11.76 9.91 6.93
C ASP A 13 10.59 10.89 6.98
N VAL A 14 9.38 10.39 7.23
CA VAL A 14 8.17 11.18 7.38
C VAL A 14 7.45 10.73 8.64
N VAL A 15 7.12 11.65 9.51
CA VAL A 15 6.30 11.42 10.69
C VAL A 15 5.06 12.28 10.62
N PHE A 16 3.90 11.74 11.02
CA PHE A 16 2.67 12.53 11.02
C PHE A 16 1.61 11.96 11.96
N GLU A 17 0.65 12.83 12.29
CA GLU A 17 -0.58 12.49 12.98
C GLU A 17 -1.77 12.82 12.08
N ARG A 18 -2.81 12.02 12.21
CA ARG A 18 -4.06 12.21 11.50
C ARG A 18 -5.03 13.03 12.34
N PHE A 19 -5.57 14.08 11.74
CA PHE A 19 -6.64 14.91 12.27
C PHE A 19 -7.95 14.65 11.48
N PRO A 20 -9.10 15.11 11.95
CA PRO A 20 -10.37 14.89 11.25
C PRO A 20 -10.42 15.39 9.79
N ALA A 21 -9.70 16.48 9.49
CA ALA A 21 -9.74 17.14 8.19
C ALA A 21 -8.36 17.19 7.48
N SER A 22 -7.30 16.68 8.08
CA SER A 22 -5.95 16.73 7.50
C SER A 22 -5.01 15.68 8.09
N VAL A 23 -3.85 15.55 7.49
CA VAL A 23 -2.66 14.92 8.07
C VAL A 23 -1.63 16.01 8.28
N ARG A 24 -1.11 16.15 9.51
CA ARG A 24 -0.05 17.08 9.85
C ARG A 24 1.18 16.34 10.33
N GLY A 25 2.34 16.79 9.90
CA GLY A 25 3.57 16.11 10.28
C GLY A 25 4.81 16.89 9.93
N ALA A 26 5.91 16.16 9.86
CA ALA A 26 7.19 16.69 9.44
C ALA A 26 7.96 15.69 8.57
N VAL A 27 8.70 16.22 7.62
CA VAL A 27 9.79 15.51 6.99
C VAL A 27 10.96 15.55 7.94
N VAL A 28 11.47 14.39 8.31
CA VAL A 28 12.58 14.22 9.25
C VAL A 28 13.83 13.94 8.46
N VAL A 29 14.81 14.81 8.51
CA VAL A 29 16.10 14.62 7.87
C VAL A 29 17.17 14.46 8.94
N ARG A 30 17.92 13.33 8.90
CA ARG A 30 18.99 13.01 9.83
C ARG A 30 20.32 12.93 9.12
N GLY A 31 21.32 13.68 9.62
CA GLY A 31 22.70 13.52 9.19
C GLY A 31 23.25 12.15 9.61
N THR A 32 23.90 11.45 8.71
CA THR A 32 24.48 10.12 8.97
C THR A 32 25.99 10.16 9.16
N ASP A 33 26.64 11.17 8.66
CA ASP A 33 28.08 11.37 8.71
C ASP A 33 28.52 12.46 9.72
N SER A 34 29.77 12.85 9.64
CA SER A 34 30.39 13.86 10.51
C SER A 34 30.43 15.27 9.90
N GLU A 35 29.87 15.45 8.72
CA GLU A 35 29.85 16.73 8.01
C GLU A 35 28.49 17.43 8.18
N PRO A 36 28.47 18.77 8.22
CA PRO A 36 27.22 19.53 8.13
C PRO A 36 26.71 19.53 6.68
N HIS A 37 25.39 19.44 6.49
CA HIS A 37 24.78 19.44 5.18
C HIS A 37 23.69 20.50 5.07
N GLN A 38 23.64 21.17 3.93
CA GLN A 38 22.55 22.07 3.58
C GLN A 38 21.44 21.25 2.87
N ILE A 39 20.25 21.27 3.43
CA ILE A 39 19.11 20.52 2.95
C ILE A 39 18.05 21.46 2.39
N ARG A 40 17.60 21.20 1.17
CA ARG A 40 16.44 21.84 0.59
C ARG A 40 15.35 20.80 0.35
N LEU A 41 14.15 21.01 0.86
CA LEU A 41 13.00 20.19 0.50
C LEU A 41 12.64 20.46 -0.98
N ASP A 42 12.80 19.45 -1.82
CA ASP A 42 12.58 19.53 -3.28
C ASP A 42 11.13 19.21 -3.62
N ALA A 43 10.59 18.14 -3.00
CA ALA A 43 9.20 17.76 -3.18
C ALA A 43 8.66 17.04 -1.94
N LEU A 44 7.39 17.26 -1.65
CA LEU A 44 6.59 16.45 -0.75
C LEU A 44 5.35 15.99 -1.49
N SER A 45 5.27 14.69 -1.76
CA SER A 45 4.26 14.11 -2.64
C SER A 45 3.34 13.18 -1.89
N VAL A 46 2.04 13.32 -2.13
CA VAL A 46 1.03 12.35 -1.72
C VAL A 46 0.78 11.40 -2.88
N THR A 47 0.95 10.11 -2.63
CA THR A 47 0.78 9.06 -3.63
C THR A 47 -0.36 8.13 -3.25
N GLU A 48 -0.99 7.46 -4.20
CA GLU A 48 -1.89 6.36 -3.90
C GLU A 48 -1.10 5.21 -3.25
N ALA A 49 -1.59 4.67 -2.13
CA ALA A 49 -0.87 3.66 -1.35
C ALA A 49 -0.57 2.35 -2.13
N HIS A 50 -1.36 2.06 -3.17
CA HIS A 50 -1.20 0.88 -4.03
C HIS A 50 -0.45 1.17 -5.34
N ALA A 51 -0.14 2.44 -5.62
CA ALA A 51 0.56 2.87 -6.83
C ALA A 51 1.55 3.99 -6.48
N ARG A 52 2.67 3.60 -5.85
CA ARG A 52 3.71 4.53 -5.35
C ARG A 52 4.20 5.55 -6.40
N SER A 53 4.08 5.24 -7.67
CA SER A 53 4.48 6.13 -8.76
C SER A 53 3.42 7.16 -9.14
N ARG A 54 2.18 7.01 -8.63
CA ARG A 54 1.10 7.91 -8.95
C ARG A 54 0.99 8.99 -7.89
N VAL A 55 1.62 10.13 -8.13
CA VAL A 55 1.43 11.35 -7.36
C VAL A 55 0.01 11.86 -7.61
N VAL A 56 -0.74 12.08 -6.55
CA VAL A 56 -2.11 12.62 -6.61
C VAL A 56 -2.19 14.04 -6.11
N HIS A 57 -1.23 14.46 -5.29
CA HIS A 57 -1.15 15.80 -4.75
C HIS A 57 0.32 16.11 -4.41
N GLU A 58 0.77 17.28 -4.81
CA GLU A 58 2.05 17.83 -4.38
C GLU A 58 1.77 18.89 -3.31
N VAL A 59 2.31 18.66 -2.13
CA VAL A 59 2.21 19.64 -1.05
C VAL A 59 3.15 20.78 -1.37
N PRO A 60 2.67 22.02 -1.49
CA PRO A 60 3.54 23.16 -1.70
C PRO A 60 4.53 23.28 -0.54
N ALA A 61 5.71 22.77 -0.75
CA ALA A 61 6.83 23.04 0.14
C ALA A 61 7.44 24.35 -0.36
N GLY A 62 7.22 25.44 0.38
CA GLY A 62 8.02 26.63 0.14
C GLY A 62 9.50 26.25 0.15
N PRO A 63 10.39 27.04 -0.48
CA PRO A 63 11.82 26.75 -0.51
C PRO A 63 12.37 26.81 0.92
N VAL A 64 12.21 25.70 1.66
CA VAL A 64 12.79 25.55 3.00
C VAL A 64 14.18 24.98 2.81
N THR A 65 15.18 25.84 3.03
CA THR A 65 16.57 25.41 3.13
C THR A 65 16.94 25.43 4.60
N VAL A 66 17.47 24.31 5.08
CA VAL A 66 17.86 24.12 6.49
C VAL A 66 19.25 23.48 6.54
N ASP A 67 19.98 23.78 7.59
CA ASP A 67 21.28 23.15 7.84
C ASP A 67 21.09 21.98 8.83
N VAL A 68 21.58 20.82 8.47
CA VAL A 68 21.63 19.65 9.35
C VAL A 68 23.04 19.54 9.90
N VAL A 69 23.18 19.67 11.21
CA VAL A 69 24.47 19.47 11.88
C VAL A 69 24.87 17.98 11.85
N PRO A 70 26.18 17.68 11.98
CA PRO A 70 26.65 16.30 12.01
C PRO A 70 25.87 15.44 13.00
N ARG A 71 25.36 14.30 12.51
CA ARG A 71 24.50 13.37 13.28
C ARG A 71 23.27 14.01 13.93
N GLY A 72 22.88 15.21 13.47
CA GLY A 72 21.72 15.95 13.94
C GLY A 72 20.45 15.58 13.18
N GLU A 73 19.35 16.17 13.64
CA GLU A 73 18.02 15.99 13.04
C GLU A 73 17.36 17.36 12.79
N VAL A 74 16.67 17.46 11.67
CA VAL A 74 15.86 18.63 11.32
C VAL A 74 14.47 18.17 10.94
N LEU A 75 13.46 18.93 11.37
CA LEU A 75 12.04 18.70 11.10
C LEU A 75 11.51 19.79 10.17
N ILE A 76 10.99 19.41 9.02
CA ILE A 76 10.34 20.32 8.06
C ILE A 76 8.84 20.06 8.11
N PRO A 77 8.03 20.95 8.70
CA PRO A 77 6.61 20.71 8.92
C PRO A 77 5.81 20.73 7.63
N PHE A 78 4.70 19.97 7.59
CA PHE A 78 3.72 19.99 6.51
C PHE A 78 2.28 19.77 7.01
N ASP A 79 1.30 20.15 6.16
CA ASP A 79 -0.12 19.89 6.36
C ASP A 79 -0.73 19.46 5.02
N VAL A 80 -1.49 18.35 5.03
CA VAL A 80 -2.20 17.83 3.86
C VAL A 80 -3.69 17.86 4.13
N PRO A 81 -4.43 18.82 3.59
CA PRO A 81 -5.88 18.91 3.76
C PRO A 81 -6.61 17.77 3.05
N PHE A 82 -7.57 17.11 3.72
CA PHE A 82 -8.37 16.06 3.10
C PHE A 82 -9.33 16.56 2.02
N ALA A 83 -9.69 17.85 2.06
CA ALA A 83 -10.55 18.44 1.03
C ALA A 83 -9.97 18.36 -0.40
N GLU A 84 -8.67 18.21 -0.51
CA GLU A 84 -7.97 18.10 -1.81
C GLU A 84 -7.79 16.66 -2.29
N LEU A 85 -8.23 15.68 -1.48
CA LEU A 85 -8.07 14.26 -1.76
C LEU A 85 -9.40 13.54 -1.80
N ALA A 86 -9.58 12.64 -2.75
CA ALA A 86 -10.72 11.73 -2.76
C ALA A 86 -10.61 10.72 -1.61
N PRO A 87 -11.74 10.12 -1.14
CA PRO A 87 -11.67 9.01 -0.20
C PRO A 87 -10.75 7.90 -0.70
N GLY A 88 -9.80 7.47 0.14
CA GLY A 88 -8.80 6.47 -0.27
C GLY A 88 -7.66 6.29 0.70
N TRP A 89 -6.76 5.38 0.35
CA TRP A 89 -5.50 5.15 1.05
C TRP A 89 -4.35 5.83 0.31
N TYR A 90 -3.55 6.56 1.05
CA TYR A 90 -2.45 7.36 0.54
C TYR A 90 -1.17 7.11 1.30
N GLY A 91 -0.05 7.46 0.69
CA GLY A 91 1.25 7.50 1.33
C GLY A 91 1.90 8.87 1.13
N VAL A 92 2.78 9.26 2.03
CA VAL A 92 3.60 10.47 1.91
C VAL A 92 5.04 10.08 1.63
N ILE A 93 5.63 10.73 0.64
CA ILE A 93 7.04 10.58 0.25
C ILE A 93 7.62 11.98 0.12
N ALA A 94 8.81 12.17 0.68
CA ALA A 94 9.56 13.42 0.56
C ALA A 94 10.82 13.22 -0.28
N ALA A 95 11.23 14.26 -0.98
CA ALA A 95 12.52 14.34 -1.66
C ALA A 95 13.24 15.60 -1.20
N VAL A 96 14.51 15.46 -0.87
CA VAL A 96 15.38 16.56 -0.48
C VAL A 96 16.58 16.64 -1.42
N VAL A 97 17.11 17.82 -1.60
CA VAL A 97 18.39 18.06 -2.26
C VAL A 97 19.41 18.40 -1.21
N VAL A 98 20.49 17.66 -1.17
CA VAL A 98 21.61 17.81 -0.24
C VAL A 98 22.74 18.55 -0.96
N ASP A 99 23.24 19.63 -0.35
CA ASP A 99 24.35 20.46 -0.83
C ASP A 99 24.20 20.95 -2.28
N GLY A 100 22.94 21.15 -2.70
CA GLY A 100 22.61 21.58 -4.05
C GLY A 100 22.85 20.55 -5.17
N GLN A 101 23.29 19.35 -4.86
CA GLN A 101 23.73 18.37 -5.85
C GLN A 101 23.01 17.02 -5.78
N ARG A 102 22.81 16.48 -4.61
CA ARG A 102 22.31 15.12 -4.44
C ARG A 102 20.85 15.10 -3.99
N ARG A 103 19.99 14.49 -4.82
CA ARG A 103 18.59 14.26 -4.46
C ARG A 103 18.45 12.93 -3.75
N ILE A 104 17.86 12.95 -2.55
CA ILE A 104 17.55 11.78 -1.74
C ILE A 104 16.05 11.75 -1.52
N GLN A 105 15.45 10.59 -1.69
CA GLN A 105 14.01 10.37 -1.50
C GLN A 105 13.78 9.39 -0.35
N GLY A 106 12.80 9.65 0.48
CA GLY A 106 12.39 8.82 1.60
C GLY A 106 10.96 9.09 2.05
N PRO A 107 10.41 8.26 2.92
CA PRO A 107 10.99 7.00 3.38
C PRO A 107 10.97 5.91 2.30
N ASP A 108 11.75 4.85 2.46
CA ASP A 108 11.76 3.68 1.55
C ASP A 108 10.36 3.06 1.42
N GLU A 109 9.63 3.01 2.52
CA GLU A 109 8.22 2.69 2.56
C GLU A 109 7.38 3.93 2.91
N ALA A 110 6.54 4.37 1.98
CA ALA A 110 5.65 5.49 2.21
C ALA A 110 4.78 5.27 3.46
N LYS A 111 4.82 6.22 4.39
CA LYS A 111 3.93 6.22 5.55
C LYS A 111 2.49 6.39 5.07
N ARG A 112 1.59 5.52 5.52
CA ARG A 112 0.22 5.42 4.99
C ARG A 112 -0.79 6.11 5.88
N PHE A 113 -1.74 6.79 5.26
CA PHE A 113 -2.92 7.33 5.91
C PHE A 113 -4.16 7.09 5.06
N VAL A 114 -5.34 7.29 5.66
CA VAL A 114 -6.62 7.12 4.98
C VAL A 114 -7.41 8.43 5.00
N VAL A 115 -7.91 8.83 3.84
CA VAL A 115 -8.98 9.82 3.70
C VAL A 115 -10.29 9.04 3.78
N PRO A 116 -11.17 9.32 4.76
CA PRO A 116 -12.33 8.49 5.05
C PRO A 116 -13.38 8.56 3.95
N TRP A 117 -14.01 7.41 3.67
CA TRP A 117 -15.25 7.38 2.88
C TRP A 117 -16.43 7.88 3.72
N PRO A 118 -17.46 8.46 3.08
CA PRO A 118 -18.71 8.78 3.77
C PRO A 118 -19.27 7.53 4.48
N PRO A 119 -19.52 7.61 5.81
CA PRO A 119 -19.92 6.43 6.60
C PRO A 119 -21.22 5.77 6.12
N GLU A 120 -22.12 6.56 5.55
CA GLU A 120 -23.41 6.11 5.00
C GLU A 120 -23.25 5.30 3.72
N GLU A 121 -22.15 5.48 2.99
CA GLU A 121 -21.88 4.75 1.76
C GLU A 121 -21.19 3.41 2.00
N VAL A 122 -20.54 3.23 3.15
CA VAL A 122 -19.72 2.06 3.43
C VAL A 122 -20.56 0.91 3.98
N ARG A 123 -20.38 -0.27 3.41
CA ARG A 123 -20.91 -1.53 3.95
C ARG A 123 -20.13 -1.92 5.20
N ARG A 124 -20.82 -2.44 6.22
CA ARG A 124 -20.23 -2.91 7.47
C ARG A 124 -20.66 -4.33 7.77
N GLY A 125 -19.84 -5.05 8.51
CA GLY A 125 -20.13 -6.40 8.96
C GLY A 125 -19.29 -7.44 8.23
N SER A 126 -19.54 -8.70 8.54
CA SER A 126 -18.83 -9.83 7.97
C SER A 126 -19.77 -10.60 7.04
N ILE A 127 -19.31 -10.91 5.85
CA ILE A 127 -20.05 -11.64 4.82
C ILE A 127 -19.35 -12.98 4.64
N PRO A 128 -19.96 -14.10 5.04
CA PRO A 128 -19.43 -15.42 4.75
C PRO A 128 -19.48 -15.66 3.22
N ALA A 129 -18.48 -16.29 2.69
CA ALA A 129 -18.37 -16.54 1.26
C ALA A 129 -18.30 -18.02 0.91
N ASP A 130 -17.41 -18.77 1.57
CA ASP A 130 -17.10 -20.18 1.26
C ASP A 130 -17.02 -20.47 -0.26
N LEU A 131 -16.34 -19.59 -0.98
CA LEU A 131 -16.39 -19.49 -2.43
C LEU A 131 -15.13 -20.06 -3.07
N PRO A 132 -15.20 -21.23 -3.73
CA PRO A 132 -14.04 -21.83 -4.39
C PRO A 132 -13.70 -21.13 -5.71
N ILE A 133 -12.43 -20.78 -5.89
CA ILE A 133 -11.84 -20.36 -7.15
C ILE A 133 -11.05 -21.53 -7.69
N ARG A 134 -11.55 -22.20 -8.74
CA ARG A 134 -10.92 -23.37 -9.33
C ARG A 134 -9.89 -22.95 -10.37
N VAL A 135 -8.68 -23.50 -10.27
CA VAL A 135 -7.58 -23.26 -11.21
C VAL A 135 -7.20 -24.59 -11.83
N PRO A 136 -7.42 -24.82 -13.14
CA PRO A 136 -7.07 -26.06 -13.81
C PRO A 136 -5.59 -26.43 -13.65
N GLY A 137 -5.30 -27.66 -13.27
CA GLY A 137 -3.93 -28.16 -13.09
C GLY A 137 -3.17 -27.55 -11.93
N SER A 138 -3.85 -26.87 -11.01
CA SER A 138 -3.26 -26.28 -9.82
C SER A 138 -4.24 -26.24 -8.66
N ARG A 139 -3.71 -25.94 -7.47
CA ARG A 139 -4.56 -25.60 -6.34
C ARG A 139 -5.29 -24.30 -6.64
N GLY A 140 -6.58 -24.30 -6.47
CA GLY A 140 -7.37 -23.10 -6.42
C GLY A 140 -7.23 -22.37 -5.09
N ALA A 141 -8.13 -21.44 -4.86
CA ALA A 141 -8.31 -20.80 -3.57
C ALA A 141 -9.75 -20.94 -3.11
N VAL A 142 -9.97 -20.75 -1.81
CA VAL A 142 -11.30 -20.61 -1.22
C VAL A 142 -11.35 -19.27 -0.52
N VAL A 143 -12.23 -18.39 -0.97
CA VAL A 143 -12.55 -17.16 -0.25
C VAL A 143 -13.53 -17.53 0.86
N GLU A 144 -13.12 -17.36 2.10
CA GLU A 144 -13.90 -17.79 3.26
C GLU A 144 -14.86 -16.70 3.74
N ARG A 145 -14.38 -15.45 3.73
CA ARG A 145 -15.11 -14.34 4.34
C ARG A 145 -14.61 -12.99 3.86
N VAL A 146 -15.50 -12.01 3.83
CA VAL A 146 -15.19 -10.61 3.60
C VAL A 146 -15.62 -9.80 4.83
N ASP A 147 -14.66 -9.24 5.55
CA ASP A 147 -14.91 -8.36 6.70
C ASP A 147 -14.91 -6.91 6.23
N CYS A 148 -16.08 -6.29 6.17
CA CYS A 148 -16.27 -4.90 5.76
C CYS A 148 -16.08 -3.96 6.94
N LYS A 149 -15.07 -3.10 6.85
CA LYS A 149 -14.73 -2.06 7.84
C LYS A 149 -14.97 -0.66 7.24
N PRO A 150 -15.03 0.40 8.06
CA PRO A 150 -15.26 1.77 7.56
C PRO A 150 -14.21 2.28 6.58
N ASP A 151 -12.99 1.82 6.72
CA ASP A 151 -11.83 2.29 5.96
C ASP A 151 -11.26 1.25 4.99
N ARG A 152 -11.68 -0.01 5.10
CA ARG A 152 -11.14 -1.13 4.32
C ARG A 152 -12.09 -2.31 4.23
N ALA A 153 -11.84 -3.23 3.31
CA ALA A 153 -12.36 -4.59 3.36
C ALA A 153 -11.20 -5.58 3.54
N ILE A 154 -11.41 -6.58 4.39
CA ILE A 154 -10.44 -7.65 4.63
C ILE A 154 -11.03 -8.92 4.06
N VAL A 155 -10.44 -9.41 2.97
CA VAL A 155 -10.80 -10.69 2.36
C VAL A 155 -9.92 -11.76 2.95
N ARG A 156 -10.55 -12.73 3.65
CA ARG A 156 -9.87 -13.91 4.17
C ARG A 156 -10.04 -15.06 3.18
N TRP A 157 -8.94 -15.67 2.84
CA TRP A 157 -8.92 -16.76 1.87
C TRP A 157 -7.78 -17.71 2.17
N ARG A 158 -7.85 -18.93 1.63
CA ARG A 158 -6.78 -19.92 1.73
C ARG A 158 -6.62 -20.67 0.43
N HIS A 159 -5.50 -21.33 0.28
CA HIS A 159 -5.34 -22.27 -0.83
C HIS A 159 -6.30 -23.46 -0.64
N ALA A 160 -6.91 -23.90 -1.73
CA ALA A 160 -7.71 -25.09 -1.70
C ALA A 160 -6.86 -26.30 -1.23
N PRO A 161 -7.42 -27.25 -0.44
CA PRO A 161 -6.69 -28.43 -0.02
C PRO A 161 -6.22 -29.22 -1.26
N GLY A 162 -5.04 -29.80 -1.21
CA GLY A 162 -4.44 -30.54 -2.31
C GLY A 162 -2.92 -30.64 -2.12
N GLU A 163 -2.19 -31.29 -3.05
CA GLU A 163 -0.76 -31.57 -2.92
C GLU A 163 0.07 -30.35 -2.54
N ARG A 164 1.09 -30.53 -1.71
CA ARG A 164 2.04 -29.48 -1.33
C ARG A 164 2.61 -28.86 -2.60
N ALA A 165 2.30 -27.61 -2.86
CA ALA A 165 3.07 -26.84 -3.82
C ALA A 165 4.46 -26.67 -3.23
N ALA A 166 5.46 -27.26 -3.84
CA ALA A 166 6.83 -26.84 -3.63
C ALA A 166 6.90 -25.42 -4.20
N GLU A 167 7.12 -24.45 -3.32
CA GLU A 167 7.41 -23.04 -3.54
C GLU A 167 6.31 -22.00 -3.34
N PRO A 168 6.67 -20.90 -2.69
CA PRO A 168 5.76 -19.84 -2.34
C PRO A 168 5.68 -18.78 -3.44
N GLU A 169 5.16 -19.09 -4.63
CA GLU A 169 4.60 -18.02 -5.44
C GLU A 169 3.20 -17.74 -4.89
N PHE A 170 3.11 -16.63 -4.17
CA PHE A 170 1.85 -16.17 -3.61
C PHE A 170 1.06 -15.45 -4.71
N PRO A 171 0.01 -16.06 -5.27
CA PRO A 171 -0.85 -15.35 -6.21
C PRO A 171 -1.52 -14.20 -5.46
N ASP A 172 -1.49 -13.02 -6.03
CA ASP A 172 -2.29 -11.90 -5.56
C ASP A 172 -3.76 -12.17 -5.84
N LEU A 173 -4.57 -12.14 -4.79
CA LEU A 173 -6.02 -12.11 -4.95
C LEU A 173 -6.43 -10.68 -5.31
N ARG A 174 -7.05 -10.51 -6.47
CA ARG A 174 -7.62 -9.24 -6.92
C ARG A 174 -9.11 -9.23 -6.62
N VAL A 175 -9.59 -8.13 -6.09
CA VAL A 175 -11.00 -7.94 -5.76
C VAL A 175 -11.61 -6.89 -6.65
N PHE A 176 -12.77 -7.20 -7.24
CA PHE A 176 -13.51 -6.28 -8.10
C PHE A 176 -14.91 -6.06 -7.52
N ALA A 177 -15.42 -4.85 -7.64
CA ALA A 177 -16.80 -4.49 -7.39
C ALA A 177 -17.46 -4.12 -8.72
N GLY A 178 -18.24 -5.02 -9.29
CA GLY A 178 -18.62 -4.96 -10.69
C GLY A 178 -17.40 -5.02 -11.60
N SER A 179 -17.25 -4.08 -12.51
CA SER A 179 -16.07 -3.99 -13.40
C SER A 179 -14.87 -3.26 -12.77
N ARG A 180 -15.06 -2.59 -11.64
CA ARG A 180 -14.01 -1.77 -11.02
C ARG A 180 -13.18 -2.59 -10.03
N ARG A 181 -11.87 -2.64 -10.26
CA ARG A 181 -10.95 -3.22 -9.29
C ARG A 181 -10.93 -2.37 -8.01
N LEU A 182 -11.07 -3.03 -6.85
CA LEU A 182 -10.77 -2.42 -5.56
C LEU A 182 -9.26 -2.49 -5.34
N PRO A 183 -8.60 -1.34 -5.12
CA PRO A 183 -7.16 -1.33 -4.90
C PRO A 183 -6.76 -2.15 -3.67
N ASN A 184 -5.74 -2.98 -3.79
CA ASN A 184 -5.12 -3.66 -2.66
C ASN A 184 -4.24 -2.66 -1.92
N VAL A 185 -4.48 -2.49 -0.64
CA VAL A 185 -3.70 -1.59 0.22
C VAL A 185 -2.70 -2.36 1.08
N ASP A 186 -2.98 -3.64 1.32
CA ASP A 186 -2.11 -4.53 2.06
C ASP A 186 -2.42 -5.99 1.75
N SER A 187 -1.47 -6.88 2.05
CA SER A 187 -1.66 -8.32 1.96
C SER A 187 -0.76 -9.02 2.98
N GLY A 188 -1.23 -10.12 3.50
CA GLY A 188 -0.49 -10.91 4.47
C GLY A 188 -0.95 -12.36 4.46
N GLY A 189 -0.33 -13.17 5.30
CA GLY A 189 -0.73 -14.56 5.48
C GLY A 189 0.09 -15.26 6.54
N ASP A 190 -0.45 -16.33 7.06
CA ASP A 190 0.23 -17.24 7.97
C ASP A 190 0.70 -18.47 7.18
N PRO A 191 2.02 -18.66 7.01
CA PRO A 191 2.55 -19.82 6.32
C PRO A 191 2.22 -21.14 7.01
N GLY A 192 2.00 -21.13 8.33
CA GLY A 192 1.69 -22.32 9.13
C GLY A 192 0.28 -22.85 8.88
N THR A 193 -0.70 -21.96 8.80
CA THR A 193 -2.11 -22.31 8.56
C THR A 193 -2.50 -22.28 7.09
N GLY A 194 -1.71 -21.63 6.24
CA GLY A 194 -2.05 -21.35 4.84
C GLY A 194 -3.15 -20.28 4.66
N GLU A 195 -3.57 -19.64 5.75
CA GLU A 195 -4.52 -18.53 5.71
C GLU A 195 -3.86 -17.30 5.07
N ARG A 196 -4.63 -16.59 4.28
CA ARG A 196 -4.25 -15.38 3.58
C ARG A 196 -5.24 -14.27 3.81
N ILE A 197 -4.73 -13.07 3.85
CA ILE A 197 -5.55 -11.86 3.86
C ILE A 197 -5.17 -10.94 2.71
N THR A 198 -6.18 -10.36 2.09
CA THR A 198 -6.04 -9.27 1.12
C THR A 198 -6.85 -8.10 1.66
N VAL A 199 -6.20 -6.99 1.89
CA VAL A 199 -6.83 -5.76 2.38
C VAL A 199 -7.05 -4.83 1.19
N THR A 200 -8.28 -4.39 1.00
CA THR A 200 -8.66 -3.52 -0.11
C THR A 200 -9.35 -2.25 0.38
N HIS A 201 -9.62 -1.33 -0.54
CA HIS A 201 -10.57 -0.24 -0.31
C HIS A 201 -11.92 -0.79 0.18
N PRO A 202 -12.73 0.01 0.90
CA PRO A 202 -14.01 -0.44 1.45
C PRO A 202 -14.97 -0.94 0.38
N VAL A 203 -15.82 -1.88 0.75
CA VAL A 203 -16.99 -2.26 -0.04
C VAL A 203 -18.10 -1.26 0.23
N LEU A 204 -18.59 -0.61 -0.81
CA LEU A 204 -19.67 0.38 -0.69
C LEU A 204 -21.05 -0.29 -0.78
N LYS A 205 -22.07 0.30 -0.17
CA LYS A 205 -23.46 -0.23 -0.19
C LYS A 205 -24.03 -0.36 -1.59
N ARG A 206 -23.57 0.47 -2.53
CA ARG A 206 -23.97 0.39 -3.95
C ARG A 206 -23.40 -0.80 -4.71
N HIS A 207 -22.35 -1.44 -4.18
CA HIS A 207 -21.81 -2.66 -4.78
C HIS A 207 -22.79 -3.80 -4.54
N ARG A 208 -23.18 -4.51 -5.61
CA ARG A 208 -24.10 -5.64 -5.56
C ARG A 208 -23.39 -6.98 -5.63
N GLN A 209 -22.16 -6.98 -6.15
CA GLN A 209 -21.37 -8.18 -6.33
C GLN A 209 -19.90 -7.88 -6.15
N LEU A 210 -19.17 -8.82 -5.56
CA LEU A 210 -17.71 -8.87 -5.57
C LEU A 210 -17.24 -10.04 -6.44
N THR A 211 -16.24 -9.79 -7.27
CA THR A 211 -15.54 -10.82 -8.02
C THR A 211 -14.12 -10.92 -7.51
N PHE A 212 -13.70 -12.13 -7.21
CA PHE A 212 -12.36 -12.45 -6.75
C PHE A 212 -11.61 -13.12 -7.90
N GLU A 213 -10.48 -12.57 -8.29
CA GLU A 213 -9.67 -13.04 -9.41
C GLU A 213 -8.27 -13.43 -8.93
N ILE A 214 -7.81 -14.59 -9.34
CA ILE A 214 -6.42 -15.01 -9.19
C ILE A 214 -5.75 -14.96 -10.56
N ASP A 215 -4.66 -14.18 -10.64
CA ASP A 215 -3.76 -14.16 -11.80
C ASP A 215 -2.51 -14.93 -11.43
N ARG A 216 -2.28 -16.08 -12.05
CA ARG A 216 -1.16 -16.94 -11.74
C ARG A 216 -0.16 -17.00 -12.89
N ARG A 217 1.09 -16.73 -12.54
CA ARG A 217 2.26 -17.11 -13.35
C ARG A 217 2.94 -18.28 -12.65
N VAL A 218 2.87 -19.47 -13.22
CA VAL A 218 3.65 -20.61 -12.73
C VAL A 218 5.03 -20.54 -13.36
N ARG A 219 6.05 -20.27 -12.54
CA ARG A 219 7.45 -20.51 -12.91
C ARG A 219 7.86 -21.84 -12.27
N HIS A 220 8.47 -22.68 -13.01
CA HIS A 220 9.40 -23.78 -12.83
C HIS A 220 9.03 -25.00 -13.67
N GLY A 221 9.75 -25.19 -14.78
CA GLY A 221 9.92 -26.48 -15.47
C GLY A 221 8.69 -27.10 -16.16
N ARG A 222 7.50 -26.53 -16.04
CA ARG A 222 6.27 -26.92 -16.75
C ARG A 222 5.73 -25.72 -17.51
N PRO A 223 5.06 -25.93 -18.66
CA PRO A 223 4.48 -24.84 -19.41
C PRO A 223 3.56 -24.03 -18.46
N ALA A 224 3.85 -22.74 -18.32
CA ALA A 224 3.09 -21.85 -17.46
C ALA A 224 1.64 -21.80 -17.98
N VAL A 225 0.70 -22.29 -17.20
CA VAL A 225 -0.71 -22.05 -17.44
C VAL A 225 -0.97 -20.59 -17.09
N ARG A 226 -1.08 -19.76 -18.12
CA ARG A 226 -1.50 -18.36 -17.96
C ARG A 226 -3.01 -18.32 -18.02
N GLY A 227 -3.65 -17.76 -16.99
CA GLY A 227 -5.10 -17.62 -17.00
C GLY A 227 -5.56 -16.73 -15.86
N LYS A 228 -6.77 -16.25 -16.01
CA LYS A 228 -7.51 -15.54 -14.98
C LYS A 228 -8.64 -16.43 -14.54
N TRP A 229 -8.69 -16.75 -13.27
CA TRP A 229 -9.74 -17.57 -12.67
C TRP A 229 -10.47 -16.73 -11.64
N SER A 230 -11.76 -16.74 -11.71
CA SER A 230 -12.57 -15.88 -10.84
C SER A 230 -13.78 -16.65 -10.30
N ALA A 231 -14.27 -16.13 -9.19
CA ALA A 231 -15.56 -16.48 -8.61
C ALA A 231 -16.22 -15.20 -8.09
N SER A 232 -17.56 -15.20 -8.07
CA SER A 232 -18.35 -14.03 -7.69
C SER A 232 -19.24 -14.30 -6.49
N LEU A 233 -19.35 -13.30 -5.62
CA LEU A 233 -20.17 -13.28 -4.42
C LEU A 233 -21.20 -12.16 -4.57
N ASP A 234 -22.47 -12.52 -4.55
CA ASP A 234 -23.56 -11.53 -4.47
C ASP A 234 -23.63 -10.96 -3.06
N LEU A 235 -23.82 -9.66 -2.99
CA LEU A 235 -23.87 -8.93 -1.73
C LEU A 235 -25.33 -8.67 -1.34
N PRO A 236 -25.68 -8.88 -0.06
CA PRO A 236 -27.03 -8.65 0.44
C PRO A 236 -27.47 -7.18 0.36
#